data_5c9e3644f8019a31d4b47882f714ef85
#
_entry.id   5c9e3644f8019a31d4b47882f714ef85
#
_cell.length_a   1.000
_cell.length_b   1.000
_cell.length_c   1.000
_cell.angle_alpha   90.00
_cell.angle_beta   90.00
_cell.angle_gamma   90.00
#
_symmetry.space_group_name_H-M   'P 1'
#
loop_
_entity.id
_entity.type
_entity.pdbx_description
1 polymer ?
#
loop_
_entity_poly.entity_id
_entity_poly.type
_entity_poly.pdbx_seq_one_letter_code
_entity_poly.pdbx_strand_id
1 'polypeptide(L)'
;LSDISSFGLIGSFILLAVFPWLAKWSIERYKTHQVYTKWPKPNQFDRNLVVIGAGAAGLVTAYIAAATRAKVTLIERHKMGGDCLNYGCVPSKALIRSAAFLKQARDAETLGMTRATVDYKFAEVMARVQRVIGAVEPHDSIERYTQLGVEVLQGEARITSPWCVSVNGQTLRTRAIVIATGARPAIPDIPGLDTISYYT
;
A
#
# COMPACT_ATOMS: atom_id res chain seq x y z
N LEU A 1 49.37 33.24 -21.89
CA LEU A 1 48.09 33.81 -21.38
C LEU A 1 46.86 32.89 -21.63
N SER A 2 46.94 31.96 -22.62
CA SER A 2 45.83 31.03 -22.98
C SER A 2 45.64 29.87 -21.97
N ASP A 3 46.71 29.45 -21.29
CA ASP A 3 46.65 28.27 -20.40
C ASP A 3 45.96 28.56 -19.06
N ILE A 4 46.04 29.78 -18.54
CA ILE A 4 45.43 30.17 -17.26
C ILE A 4 43.88 30.19 -17.39
N SER A 5 43.35 30.55 -18.55
CA SER A 5 41.90 30.56 -18.81
C SER A 5 41.32 29.15 -18.86
N SER A 6 42.06 28.20 -19.45
CA SER A 6 41.62 26.80 -19.57
C SER A 6 41.58 26.07 -18.22
N PHE A 7 42.56 26.32 -17.34
CA PHE A 7 42.54 25.78 -15.98
C PHE A 7 41.40 26.36 -15.14
N GLY A 8 41.09 27.65 -15.30
CA GLY A 8 39.96 28.29 -14.62
C GLY A 8 38.60 27.71 -15.04
N LEU A 9 38.42 27.46 -16.33
CA LEU A 9 37.19 26.87 -16.87
C LEU A 9 36.99 25.41 -16.40
N ILE A 10 38.06 24.60 -16.47
CA ILE A 10 38.00 23.20 -16.00
C ILE A 10 37.70 23.14 -14.47
N GLY A 11 38.36 24.02 -13.68
CA GLY A 11 38.09 24.12 -12.25
C GLY A 11 36.66 24.52 -11.93
N SER A 12 36.09 25.46 -12.70
CA SER A 12 34.71 25.90 -12.55
C SER A 12 33.72 24.75 -12.89
N PHE A 13 33.95 24.00 -13.96
CA PHE A 13 33.13 22.83 -14.31
C PHE A 13 33.18 21.73 -13.25
N ILE A 14 34.33 21.42 -12.71
CA ILE A 14 34.51 20.45 -11.62
C ILE A 14 33.76 20.95 -10.38
N LEU A 15 33.86 22.21 -10.04
CA LEU A 15 33.19 22.79 -8.88
C LEU A 15 31.64 22.75 -9.04
N LEU A 16 31.12 23.09 -10.23
CA LEU A 16 29.68 23.02 -10.54
C LEU A 16 29.16 21.59 -10.53
N ALA A 17 29.95 20.61 -10.94
CA ALA A 17 29.52 19.20 -10.95
C ALA A 17 29.64 18.56 -9.55
N VAL A 18 30.69 18.87 -8.78
CA VAL A 18 30.97 18.22 -7.49
C VAL A 18 30.23 18.90 -6.33
N PHE A 19 30.09 20.22 -6.38
CA PHE A 19 29.48 20.98 -5.28
C PHE A 19 28.03 20.56 -4.95
N PRO A 20 27.10 20.37 -5.92
CA PRO A 20 25.76 19.89 -5.62
C PRO A 20 25.74 18.50 -4.97
N TRP A 21 26.67 17.64 -5.40
CA TRP A 21 26.81 16.29 -4.83
C TRP A 21 27.31 16.35 -3.39
N LEU A 22 28.37 17.16 -3.10
CA LEU A 22 28.89 17.37 -1.75
C LEU A 22 27.86 18.06 -0.85
N ALA A 23 27.14 19.04 -1.36
CA ALA A 23 26.08 19.72 -0.62
C ALA A 23 24.97 18.73 -0.23
N LYS A 24 24.48 17.93 -1.19
CA LYS A 24 23.50 16.88 -0.93
C LYS A 24 24.00 15.88 0.11
N TRP A 25 25.22 15.39 -0.05
CA TRP A 25 25.85 14.45 0.89
C TRP A 25 25.98 15.05 2.31
N SER A 26 26.40 16.31 2.43
CA SER A 26 26.51 17.01 3.71
C SER A 26 25.17 17.20 4.39
N ILE A 27 24.13 17.58 3.62
CA ILE A 27 22.76 17.72 4.14
C ILE A 27 22.21 16.38 4.61
N GLU A 28 22.40 15.31 3.83
CA GLU A 28 21.95 13.97 4.21
C GLU A 28 22.67 13.48 5.47
N ARG A 29 23.98 13.70 5.55
CA ARG A 29 24.79 13.34 6.73
C ARG A 29 24.35 14.12 7.98
N TYR A 30 24.07 15.40 7.83
CA TYR A 30 23.56 16.24 8.92
C TYR A 30 22.20 15.78 9.42
N LYS A 31 21.25 15.53 8.51
CA LYS A 31 19.93 14.99 8.83
C LYS A 31 20.02 13.62 9.53
N THR A 32 20.85 12.74 9.00
CA THR A 32 21.08 11.41 9.58
C THR A 32 21.68 11.52 10.98
N HIS A 33 22.64 12.44 11.19
CA HIS A 33 23.22 12.68 12.51
C HIS A 33 22.19 13.17 13.52
N GLN A 34 21.32 14.12 13.14
CA GLN A 34 20.23 14.58 14.00
C GLN A 34 19.27 13.45 14.40
N VAL A 35 18.89 12.59 13.42
CA VAL A 35 18.02 11.43 13.69
C VAL A 35 18.70 10.46 14.67
N TYR A 36 19.97 10.11 14.44
CA TYR A 36 20.68 9.16 15.30
C TYR A 36 21.03 9.70 16.68
N THR A 37 21.18 11.02 16.83
CA THR A 37 21.35 11.66 18.14
C THR A 37 20.06 11.56 18.96
N LYS A 38 18.91 11.81 18.34
CA LYS A 38 17.60 11.71 18.98
C LYS A 38 17.15 10.27 19.19
N TRP A 39 17.45 9.39 18.23
CA TRP A 39 17.01 8.00 18.17
C TRP A 39 18.21 7.08 17.91
N PRO A 40 18.94 6.65 18.96
CA PRO A 40 20.09 5.77 18.79
C PRO A 40 19.69 4.48 18.05
N LYS A 41 20.49 4.12 17.05
CA LYS A 41 20.24 2.90 16.28
C LYS A 41 20.50 1.68 17.17
N PRO A 42 19.55 0.73 17.26
CA PRO A 42 19.74 -0.49 18.04
C PRO A 42 20.92 -1.32 17.49
N ASN A 43 21.64 -1.97 18.39
CA ASN A 43 22.73 -2.89 18.01
C ASN A 43 22.19 -4.17 17.36
N GLN A 44 20.97 -4.59 17.74
CA GLN A 44 20.31 -5.79 17.21
C GLN A 44 18.89 -5.45 16.80
N PHE A 45 18.45 -6.09 15.72
CA PHE A 45 17.10 -5.99 15.19
C PHE A 45 16.39 -7.33 15.28
N ASP A 46 15.14 -7.30 15.72
CA ASP A 46 14.30 -8.49 15.82
C ASP A 46 13.73 -8.88 14.46
N ARG A 47 13.59 -7.89 13.56
CA ARG A 47 12.98 -8.01 12.23
C ARG A 47 13.85 -7.31 11.17
N ASN A 48 13.78 -7.80 9.94
CA ASN A 48 14.30 -7.08 8.79
C ASN A 48 13.33 -5.99 8.34
N LEU A 49 12.02 -6.31 8.39
CA LEU A 49 10.96 -5.44 7.92
C LEU A 49 9.72 -5.56 8.79
N VAL A 50 9.14 -4.42 9.15
CA VAL A 50 7.77 -4.33 9.67
C VAL A 50 6.92 -3.58 8.64
N VAL A 51 5.82 -4.19 8.22
CA VAL A 51 4.85 -3.62 7.28
C VAL A 51 3.58 -3.29 8.06
N ILE A 52 3.12 -2.05 7.99
CA ILE A 52 1.92 -1.57 8.66
C ILE A 52 0.80 -1.41 7.65
N GLY A 53 -0.22 -2.25 7.75
CA GLY A 53 -1.36 -2.34 6.86
C GLY A 53 -1.26 -3.53 5.89
N ALA A 54 -2.29 -4.38 5.87
CA ALA A 54 -2.41 -5.56 5.02
C ALA A 54 -3.37 -5.34 3.84
N GLY A 55 -3.37 -4.15 3.26
CA GLY A 55 -3.95 -3.88 1.95
C GLY A 55 -3.01 -4.32 0.82
N ALA A 56 -3.37 -4.03 -0.43
CA ALA A 56 -2.63 -4.47 -1.61
C ALA A 56 -1.11 -4.15 -1.54
N ALA A 57 -0.75 -2.94 -1.13
CA ALA A 57 0.65 -2.54 -1.01
C ALA A 57 1.40 -3.31 0.08
N GLY A 58 0.77 -3.50 1.25
CA GLY A 58 1.37 -4.21 2.37
C GLY A 58 1.53 -5.69 2.10
N LEU A 59 0.51 -6.34 1.54
CA LEU A 59 0.53 -7.74 1.17
C LEU A 59 1.64 -8.04 0.15
N VAL A 60 1.72 -7.28 -0.94
CA VAL A 60 2.77 -7.45 -1.96
C VAL A 60 4.15 -7.24 -1.36
N THR A 61 4.32 -6.19 -0.53
CA THR A 61 5.60 -5.92 0.13
C THR A 61 6.03 -7.06 1.04
N ALA A 62 5.10 -7.55 1.90
CA ALA A 62 5.39 -8.65 2.82
C ALA A 62 5.72 -9.94 2.08
N TYR A 63 4.96 -10.26 1.01
CA TYR A 63 5.21 -11.41 0.15
C TYR A 63 6.62 -11.38 -0.47
N ILE A 64 6.97 -10.27 -1.13
CA ILE A 64 8.28 -10.13 -1.80
C ILE A 64 9.41 -10.22 -0.77
N ALA A 65 9.29 -9.54 0.37
CA ALA A 65 10.30 -9.56 1.40
C ALA A 65 10.47 -10.98 2.00
N ALA A 66 9.39 -11.71 2.24
CA ALA A 66 9.44 -13.09 2.70
C ALA A 66 10.09 -14.02 1.68
N ALA A 67 9.80 -13.83 0.38
CA ALA A 67 10.42 -14.60 -0.69
C ALA A 67 11.95 -14.43 -0.74
N THR A 68 12.47 -13.28 -0.30
CA THR A 68 13.92 -13.06 -0.13
C THR A 68 14.47 -13.57 1.21
N ARG A 69 13.68 -14.33 1.97
CA ARG A 69 14.01 -14.85 3.32
C ARG A 69 14.25 -13.76 4.37
N ALA A 70 13.71 -12.58 4.18
CA ALA A 70 13.72 -11.55 5.20
C ALA A 70 12.75 -11.94 6.34
N LYS A 71 13.12 -11.61 7.58
CA LYS A 71 12.23 -11.77 8.73
C LYS A 71 11.23 -10.61 8.74
N VAL A 72 10.00 -10.89 8.33
CA VAL A 72 8.94 -9.89 8.09
C VAL A 72 7.83 -10.04 9.10
N THR A 73 7.37 -8.92 9.67
CA THR A 73 6.11 -8.83 10.41
C THR A 73 5.16 -7.90 9.66
N LEU A 74 3.96 -8.39 9.38
CA LEU A 74 2.84 -7.64 8.80
C LEU A 74 1.84 -7.35 9.91
N ILE A 75 1.44 -6.08 10.06
CA ILE A 75 0.50 -5.66 11.11
C ILE A 75 -0.75 -5.13 10.45
N GLU A 76 -1.93 -5.69 10.80
CA GLU A 76 -3.22 -5.23 10.31
C GLU A 76 -4.18 -4.99 11.49
N ARG A 77 -4.86 -3.85 11.48
CA ARG A 77 -5.80 -3.51 12.56
C ARG A 77 -7.25 -3.91 12.30
N HIS A 78 -7.63 -4.18 11.03
CA HIS A 78 -9.00 -4.49 10.63
C HIS A 78 -9.08 -5.81 9.89
N LYS A 79 -9.10 -5.75 8.55
CA LYS A 79 -9.29 -6.90 7.67
C LYS A 79 -8.12 -7.02 6.70
N MET A 80 -7.66 -8.25 6.54
CA MET A 80 -6.72 -8.62 5.49
C MET A 80 -7.30 -8.28 4.11
N GLY A 81 -6.44 -7.99 3.12
CA GLY A 81 -6.83 -7.60 1.77
C GLY A 81 -7.16 -6.10 1.62
N GLY A 82 -7.39 -5.38 2.73
CA GLY A 82 -7.69 -3.95 2.76
C GLY A 82 -8.88 -3.57 1.87
N ASP A 83 -8.87 -2.34 1.34
CA ASP A 83 -9.97 -1.82 0.52
C ASP A 83 -10.14 -2.59 -0.79
N CYS A 84 -9.05 -3.05 -1.40
CA CYS A 84 -9.10 -3.76 -2.68
C CYS A 84 -9.98 -5.01 -2.61
N LEU A 85 -9.76 -5.86 -1.63
CA LEU A 85 -10.53 -7.09 -1.45
C LEU A 85 -11.96 -6.79 -0.94
N ASN A 86 -12.07 -5.94 0.08
CA ASN A 86 -13.30 -5.84 0.85
C ASN A 86 -14.30 -4.82 0.30
N TYR A 87 -13.84 -3.70 -0.30
CA TYR A 87 -14.68 -2.56 -0.64
C TYR A 87 -14.46 -2.00 -2.04
N GLY A 88 -13.34 -2.31 -2.69
CA GLY A 88 -12.90 -1.67 -3.92
C GLY A 88 -12.85 -2.60 -5.12
N CYS A 89 -11.65 -3.08 -5.44
CA CYS A 89 -11.34 -3.76 -6.71
C CYS A 89 -12.18 -5.02 -6.95
N VAL A 90 -12.27 -5.88 -5.97
CA VAL A 90 -12.96 -7.18 -6.10
C VAL A 90 -14.47 -6.98 -6.23
N PRO A 91 -15.16 -6.29 -5.29
CA PRO A 91 -16.59 -6.07 -5.39
C PRO A 91 -16.99 -5.27 -6.62
N SER A 92 -16.25 -4.22 -6.98
CA SER A 92 -16.57 -3.41 -8.16
C SER A 92 -16.45 -4.20 -9.46
N LYS A 93 -15.40 -5.01 -9.63
CA LYS A 93 -15.24 -5.87 -10.82
C LYS A 93 -16.31 -6.95 -10.90
N ALA A 94 -16.72 -7.53 -9.76
CA ALA A 94 -17.81 -8.48 -9.71
C ALA A 94 -19.14 -7.84 -10.17
N LEU A 95 -19.42 -6.61 -9.73
CA LEU A 95 -20.61 -5.85 -10.11
C LEU A 95 -20.56 -5.42 -11.60
N ILE A 96 -19.43 -4.88 -12.06
CA ILE A 96 -19.19 -4.51 -13.46
C ILE A 96 -19.41 -5.70 -14.39
N ARG A 97 -18.96 -6.91 -14.01
CA ARG A 97 -19.19 -8.12 -14.83
C ARG A 97 -20.66 -8.43 -14.99
N SER A 98 -21.46 -8.29 -13.94
CA SER A 98 -22.93 -8.48 -14.01
C SER A 98 -23.58 -7.41 -14.88
N ALA A 99 -23.21 -6.14 -14.72
CA ALA A 99 -23.70 -5.03 -15.52
C ALA A 99 -23.32 -5.17 -17.01
N ALA A 100 -22.10 -5.61 -17.30
CA ALA A 100 -21.64 -5.87 -18.68
C ALA A 100 -22.48 -6.97 -19.37
N PHE A 101 -22.85 -8.03 -18.65
CA PHE A 101 -23.72 -9.07 -19.19
C PHE A 101 -25.12 -8.52 -19.53
N LEU A 102 -25.70 -7.71 -18.64
CA LEU A 102 -27.00 -7.07 -18.92
C LEU A 102 -26.94 -6.14 -20.13
N LYS A 103 -25.84 -5.38 -20.26
CA LYS A 103 -25.65 -4.54 -21.44
C LYS A 103 -25.56 -5.38 -22.71
N GLN A 104 -24.77 -6.45 -22.73
CA GLN A 104 -24.67 -7.35 -23.88
C GLN A 104 -26.02 -7.97 -24.26
N ALA A 105 -26.83 -8.37 -23.27
CA ALA A 105 -28.17 -8.88 -23.53
C ALA A 105 -29.12 -7.83 -24.14
N ARG A 106 -29.02 -6.57 -23.70
CA ARG A 106 -29.79 -5.46 -24.29
C ARG A 106 -29.36 -5.16 -25.73
N ASP A 107 -28.08 -5.27 -26.00
CA ASP A 107 -27.50 -4.98 -27.33
C ASP A 107 -27.52 -6.22 -28.26
N ALA A 108 -28.22 -7.30 -27.88
CA ALA A 108 -28.21 -8.57 -28.60
C ALA A 108 -28.58 -8.46 -30.09
N GLU A 109 -29.49 -7.56 -30.44
CA GLU A 109 -29.90 -7.32 -31.84
C GLU A 109 -28.76 -6.79 -32.70
N THR A 110 -27.86 -5.98 -32.11
CA THR A 110 -26.64 -5.47 -32.81
C THR A 110 -25.64 -6.59 -33.12
N LEU A 111 -25.77 -7.73 -32.40
CA LEU A 111 -24.96 -8.93 -32.58
C LEU A 111 -25.64 -9.98 -33.47
N GLY A 112 -26.75 -9.62 -34.15
CA GLY A 112 -27.49 -10.52 -35.02
C GLY A 112 -28.44 -11.48 -34.31
N MET A 113 -28.72 -11.27 -33.04
CA MET A 113 -29.67 -12.07 -32.25
C MET A 113 -31.06 -11.42 -32.29
N THR A 114 -32.13 -12.20 -32.29
CA THR A 114 -33.50 -11.67 -32.39
C THR A 114 -33.89 -10.85 -31.16
N ARG A 115 -33.65 -11.37 -29.96
CA ARG A 115 -33.92 -10.70 -28.67
C ARG A 115 -33.29 -11.49 -27.53
N ALA A 116 -32.78 -10.79 -26.48
CA ALA A 116 -32.44 -11.42 -25.22
C ALA A 116 -33.12 -10.69 -24.06
N THR A 117 -33.83 -11.45 -23.23
CA THR A 117 -34.46 -10.92 -22.01
C THR A 117 -33.76 -11.53 -20.82
N VAL A 118 -33.39 -10.71 -19.85
CA VAL A 118 -32.71 -11.13 -18.63
C VAL A 118 -33.42 -10.55 -17.43
N ASP A 119 -33.98 -11.42 -16.61
CA ASP A 119 -34.55 -11.06 -15.32
C ASP A 119 -33.50 -11.22 -14.23
N TYR A 120 -33.47 -10.28 -13.31
CA TYR A 120 -32.52 -10.33 -12.17
C TYR A 120 -33.13 -9.69 -10.92
N LYS A 121 -32.66 -10.16 -9.76
CA LYS A 121 -32.89 -9.52 -8.48
C LYS A 121 -31.59 -8.90 -8.00
N PHE A 122 -31.60 -7.62 -7.67
CA PHE A 122 -30.39 -6.91 -7.21
C PHE A 122 -29.75 -7.59 -5.99
N ALA A 123 -30.56 -8.12 -5.07
CA ALA A 123 -30.08 -8.87 -3.91
C ALA A 123 -29.22 -10.09 -4.30
N GLU A 124 -29.59 -10.80 -5.39
CA GLU A 124 -28.81 -11.96 -5.88
C GLU A 124 -27.49 -11.52 -6.53
N VAL A 125 -27.49 -10.37 -7.21
CA VAL A 125 -26.26 -9.76 -7.74
C VAL A 125 -25.31 -9.40 -6.58
N MET A 126 -25.83 -8.80 -5.52
CA MET A 126 -25.03 -8.47 -4.34
C MET A 126 -24.55 -9.72 -3.58
N ALA A 127 -25.39 -10.75 -3.47
CA ALA A 127 -24.97 -12.03 -2.91
C ALA A 127 -23.84 -12.69 -3.74
N ARG A 128 -23.89 -12.57 -5.08
CA ARG A 128 -22.79 -13.00 -5.94
C ARG A 128 -21.52 -12.20 -5.66
N VAL A 129 -21.60 -10.88 -5.45
CA VAL A 129 -20.45 -10.05 -5.09
C VAL A 129 -19.78 -10.59 -3.82
N GLN A 130 -20.56 -10.89 -2.78
CA GLN A 130 -20.03 -11.46 -1.54
C GLN A 130 -19.38 -12.84 -1.75
N ARG A 131 -19.95 -13.69 -2.58
CA ARG A 131 -19.33 -14.98 -2.93
C ARG A 131 -17.97 -14.79 -3.63
N VAL A 132 -17.86 -13.80 -4.50
CA VAL A 132 -16.58 -13.50 -5.20
C VAL A 132 -15.54 -13.00 -4.21
N ILE A 133 -15.90 -12.13 -3.26
CA ILE A 133 -15.02 -11.69 -2.19
C ILE A 133 -14.51 -12.91 -1.39
N GLY A 134 -15.42 -13.76 -0.90
CA GLY A 134 -15.07 -14.95 -0.15
C GLY A 134 -14.23 -15.98 -0.92
N ALA A 135 -14.36 -16.02 -2.26
CA ALA A 135 -13.51 -16.88 -3.09
C ALA A 135 -12.06 -16.35 -3.23
N VAL A 136 -11.86 -15.04 -3.12
CA VAL A 136 -10.52 -14.40 -3.20
C VAL A 136 -9.86 -14.29 -1.83
N GLU A 137 -10.64 -14.10 -0.77
CA GLU A 137 -10.19 -13.89 0.61
C GLU A 137 -9.09 -14.87 1.09
N PRO A 138 -9.14 -16.19 0.79
CA PRO A 138 -8.10 -17.14 1.21
C PRO A 138 -6.69 -16.80 0.68
N HIS A 139 -6.59 -16.10 -0.44
CA HIS A 139 -5.30 -15.69 -1.02
C HIS A 139 -4.63 -14.56 -0.22
N ASP A 140 -5.42 -13.76 0.50
CA ASP A 140 -4.98 -12.64 1.30
C ASP A 140 -5.09 -12.93 2.82
N SER A 141 -5.32 -14.18 3.20
CA SER A 141 -5.57 -14.58 4.59
C SER A 141 -4.30 -14.61 5.47
N ILE A 142 -4.50 -14.56 6.78
CA ILE A 142 -3.42 -14.68 7.78
C ILE A 142 -2.72 -16.02 7.60
N GLU A 143 -3.47 -17.10 7.41
CA GLU A 143 -2.96 -18.47 7.24
C GLU A 143 -2.03 -18.54 6.03
N ARG A 144 -2.46 -17.96 4.90
CA ARG A 144 -1.65 -17.92 3.68
C ARG A 144 -0.34 -17.18 3.90
N TYR A 145 -0.37 -16.00 4.52
CA TYR A 145 0.85 -15.22 4.75
C TYR A 145 1.77 -15.87 5.79
N THR A 146 1.21 -16.52 6.80
CA THR A 146 1.99 -17.32 7.76
C THR A 146 2.71 -18.49 7.08
N GLN A 147 2.05 -19.20 6.15
CA GLN A 147 2.67 -20.25 5.34
C GLN A 147 3.80 -19.71 4.43
N LEU A 148 3.71 -18.46 4.01
CA LEU A 148 4.76 -17.77 3.24
C LEU A 148 5.93 -17.30 4.10
N GLY A 149 5.89 -17.52 5.42
CA GLY A 149 6.95 -17.12 6.36
C GLY A 149 6.83 -15.69 6.89
N VAL A 150 5.67 -15.04 6.71
CA VAL A 150 5.36 -13.74 7.28
C VAL A 150 4.71 -13.93 8.65
N GLU A 151 5.23 -13.27 9.68
CA GLU A 151 4.53 -13.13 10.95
C GLU A 151 3.42 -12.11 10.81
N VAL A 152 2.17 -12.50 11.02
CA VAL A 152 1.02 -11.58 10.94
C VAL A 152 0.51 -11.28 12.33
N LEU A 153 0.42 -9.99 12.66
CA LEU A 153 -0.13 -9.51 13.94
C LEU A 153 -1.38 -8.67 13.69
N GLN A 154 -2.47 -9.03 14.34
CA GLN A 154 -3.66 -8.20 14.36
C GLN A 154 -3.57 -7.19 15.49
N GLY A 155 -3.70 -5.90 15.17
CA GLY A 155 -3.64 -4.82 16.15
C GLY A 155 -3.27 -3.47 15.55
N GLU A 156 -3.38 -2.45 16.37
CA GLU A 156 -3.01 -1.09 15.99
C GLU A 156 -1.50 -0.88 16.20
N ALA A 157 -0.79 -0.59 15.10
CA ALA A 157 0.64 -0.32 15.12
C ALA A 157 0.92 1.15 15.43
N ARG A 158 1.91 1.41 16.29
CA ARG A 158 2.46 2.74 16.57
C ARG A 158 3.96 2.76 16.28
N ILE A 159 4.39 3.68 15.44
CA ILE A 159 5.80 3.95 15.22
C ILE A 159 6.30 4.80 16.40
N THR A 160 7.16 4.22 17.23
CA THR A 160 7.72 4.89 18.42
C THR A 160 9.09 5.49 18.17
N SER A 161 9.80 4.98 17.16
CA SER A 161 11.08 5.53 16.67
C SER A 161 11.31 5.09 15.22
N PRO A 162 12.34 5.58 14.52
CA PRO A 162 12.71 5.08 13.20
C PRO A 162 13.01 3.57 13.15
N TRP A 163 13.21 2.94 14.30
CA TRP A 163 13.63 1.55 14.46
C TRP A 163 12.62 0.68 15.22
N CYS A 164 11.56 1.28 15.75
CA CYS A 164 10.66 0.59 16.67
C CYS A 164 9.19 0.81 16.29
N VAL A 165 8.44 -0.29 16.29
CA VAL A 165 7.00 -0.29 16.14
C VAL A 165 6.39 -1.02 17.35
N SER A 166 5.43 -0.39 18.01
CA SER A 166 4.65 -0.99 19.11
C SER A 166 3.32 -1.50 18.58
N VAL A 167 2.95 -2.70 18.98
CA VAL A 167 1.64 -3.33 18.69
C VAL A 167 1.27 -4.24 19.86
N ASN A 168 0.04 -4.18 20.36
CA ASN A 168 -0.47 -5.03 21.44
C ASN A 168 0.46 -5.09 22.70
N GLY A 169 1.07 -3.96 23.05
CA GLY A 169 2.02 -3.89 24.18
C GLY A 169 3.42 -4.44 23.88
N GLN A 170 3.65 -5.03 22.72
CA GLN A 170 4.95 -5.53 22.28
C GLN A 170 5.67 -4.47 21.43
N THR A 171 6.99 -4.33 21.62
CA THR A 171 7.83 -3.47 20.79
C THR A 171 8.70 -4.32 19.86
N LEU A 172 8.57 -4.09 18.57
CA LEU A 172 9.35 -4.75 17.51
C LEU A 172 10.47 -3.81 17.06
N ARG A 173 11.72 -4.27 17.14
CA ARG A 173 12.89 -3.55 16.59
C ARG A 173 13.13 -4.02 15.16
N THR A 174 13.11 -3.10 14.21
CA THR A 174 13.20 -3.42 12.78
C THR A 174 14.22 -2.54 12.05
N ARG A 175 14.83 -3.10 11.00
CA ARG A 175 15.74 -2.34 10.11
C ARG A 175 15.01 -1.34 9.23
N ALA A 176 13.79 -1.68 8.83
CA ALA A 176 12.96 -0.84 7.98
C ALA A 176 11.48 -0.95 8.37
N ILE A 177 10.74 0.12 8.15
CA ILE A 177 9.29 0.21 8.35
C ILE A 177 8.67 0.61 7.03
N VAL A 178 7.65 -0.12 6.59
CA VAL A 178 6.81 0.24 5.45
C VAL A 178 5.44 0.65 5.97
N ILE A 179 5.03 1.86 5.63
CA ILE A 179 3.71 2.41 5.96
C ILE A 179 2.81 2.18 4.75
N ALA A 180 1.90 1.20 4.86
CA ALA A 180 0.96 0.80 3.81
C ALA A 180 -0.49 0.89 4.32
N THR A 181 -0.79 1.93 5.10
CA THR A 181 -2.04 2.09 5.84
C THR A 181 -3.25 2.48 4.99
N GLY A 182 -3.06 2.68 3.70
CA GLY A 182 -4.12 3.09 2.77
C GLY A 182 -4.58 4.52 2.99
N ALA A 183 -5.79 4.81 2.50
CA ALA A 183 -6.43 6.11 2.60
C ALA A 183 -7.92 5.93 2.96
N ARG A 184 -8.59 7.03 3.25
CA ARG A 184 -10.05 7.09 3.36
C ARG A 184 -10.55 8.17 2.42
N PRO A 185 -11.77 8.03 1.86
CA PRO A 185 -12.39 9.10 1.09
C PRO A 185 -12.44 10.41 1.90
N ALA A 186 -12.01 11.50 1.31
CA ALA A 186 -12.17 12.83 1.88
C ALA A 186 -13.58 13.31 1.57
N ILE A 187 -14.34 13.66 2.60
CA ILE A 187 -15.66 14.26 2.46
C ILE A 187 -15.46 15.76 2.38
N PRO A 188 -15.83 16.42 1.27
CA PRO A 188 -15.71 17.87 1.16
C PRO A 188 -16.69 18.57 2.12
N ASP A 189 -16.27 19.71 2.63
CA ASP A 189 -17.13 20.58 3.47
C ASP A 189 -18.09 21.38 2.57
N ILE A 190 -19.21 20.74 2.20
CA ILE A 190 -20.27 21.34 1.38
C ILE A 190 -21.49 21.54 2.30
N PRO A 191 -22.01 22.77 2.45
CA PRO A 191 -23.19 23.04 3.25
C PRO A 191 -24.37 22.14 2.87
N GLY A 192 -24.96 21.43 3.86
CA GLY A 192 -26.08 20.53 3.67
C GLY A 192 -25.70 19.11 3.23
N LEU A 193 -24.44 18.77 2.97
CA LEU A 193 -24.02 17.43 2.62
C LEU A 193 -24.28 16.42 3.76
N ASP A 194 -24.18 16.89 5.00
CA ASP A 194 -24.45 16.13 6.22
C ASP A 194 -25.94 15.81 6.43
N THR A 195 -26.85 16.48 5.69
CA THR A 195 -28.30 16.28 5.77
C THR A 195 -28.83 15.25 4.78
N ILE A 196 -28.00 14.77 3.86
CA ILE A 196 -28.38 13.80 2.82
C ILE A 196 -27.60 12.48 2.98
N SER A 197 -28.17 11.38 2.48
CA SER A 197 -27.44 10.11 2.39
C SER A 197 -26.52 10.12 1.16
N TYR A 198 -25.26 9.84 1.37
CA TYR A 198 -24.27 9.69 0.30
C TYR A 198 -23.42 8.44 0.52
N TYR A 199 -22.74 7.99 -0.53
CA TYR A 199 -21.84 6.84 -0.50
C TYR A 199 -20.40 7.30 -0.76
N THR A 200 -19.44 6.63 -0.12
CA THR A 200 -18.01 6.89 -0.28
C THR A 200 -17.26 5.62 -0.69
#